data_b19d489c6db14d4d016c133d14717089
#
_entry.id   b19d489c6db14d4d016c133d14717089
#
_cell.length_a   1.000
_cell.length_b   1.000
_cell.length_c   1.000
_cell.angle_alpha   90.00
_cell.angle_beta   90.00
_cell.angle_gamma   90.00
#
_symmetry.space_group_name_H-M   'P 1'
#
loop_
_entity.id
_entity.type
_entity.pdbx_description
1 polymer ?
#
loop_
_entity_poly.entity_id
_entity_poly.type
_entity_poly.pdbx_seq_one_letter_code
_entity_poly.pdbx_strand_id
1 'polypeptide(L)'
;MFKKRGFTLVEVLLVIVIIGILAAIVIPRITYSKTEAEKSACKANVAAMNSQIELYHMQTGNWPAALGDLVTDDYIDELPTCPFGTAYDYGAATHRVAKHTH
;
A
#
# COMPACT_ATOMS: atom_id res chain seq x y z
N MET A 1 13.82 4.27 51.14
CA MET A 1 14.17 4.10 50.74
C MET A 1 14.47 3.80 49.82
N PHE A 2 14.35 3.86 49.28
CA PHE A 2 14.58 3.54 48.39
C PHE A 2 15.51 3.91 47.87
N LYS A 3 16.01 3.69 47.65
CA LYS A 3 16.92 3.96 47.31
C LYS A 3 17.08 4.20 46.23
N LYS A 4 17.31 4.71 45.92
CA LYS A 4 17.54 5.00 44.92
C LYS A 4 18.52 4.50 44.23
N ARG A 5 18.51 3.97 43.75
CA ARG A 5 19.45 3.42 43.22
C ARG A 5 19.17 3.15 41.93
N GLY A 6 19.60 3.23 40.94
CA GLY A 6 19.30 2.85 39.61
C GLY A 6 19.03 1.35 39.47
N PHE A 7 18.72 0.93 38.27
CA PHE A 7 18.54 -0.49 37.97
C PHE A 7 19.86 -1.24 38.13
N THR A 8 19.78 -2.47 38.52
CA THR A 8 20.93 -3.34 38.53
C THR A 8 21.32 -3.70 37.10
N LEU A 9 22.56 -4.08 36.90
CA LEU A 9 23.06 -4.52 35.60
C LEU A 9 22.24 -5.71 35.06
N VAL A 10 21.91 -6.65 35.95
CA VAL A 10 21.12 -7.85 35.61
C VAL A 10 19.71 -7.47 35.15
N GLU A 11 19.09 -6.49 35.81
CA GLU A 11 17.74 -6.03 35.41
C GLU A 11 17.72 -5.46 34.01
N VAL A 12 18.70 -4.60 33.71
CA VAL A 12 18.82 -3.99 32.37
C VAL A 12 19.08 -5.07 31.33
N LEU A 13 19.99 -5.98 31.65
CA LEU A 13 20.33 -7.09 30.75
C LEU A 13 19.11 -7.97 30.45
N LEU A 14 18.33 -8.28 31.50
CA LEU A 14 17.12 -9.08 31.36
C LEU A 14 16.09 -8.40 30.45
N VAL A 15 15.89 -7.10 30.61
CA VAL A 15 14.97 -6.33 29.79
C VAL A 15 15.39 -6.37 28.31
N ILE A 16 16.67 -6.17 28.04
CA ILE A 16 17.20 -6.21 26.68
C ILE A 16 16.98 -7.58 26.04
N VAL A 17 17.20 -8.65 26.79
CA VAL A 17 17.01 -10.02 26.30
C VAL A 17 15.55 -10.26 25.96
N ILE A 18 14.62 -9.85 26.81
CA ILE A 18 13.19 -10.01 26.57
C ILE A 18 12.78 -9.25 25.32
N ILE A 19 13.19 -8.00 25.16
CA ILE A 19 12.90 -7.20 23.99
C ILE A 19 13.43 -7.87 22.72
N GLY A 20 14.65 -8.40 22.79
CA GLY A 20 15.27 -9.10 21.66
C GLY A 20 14.51 -10.33 21.22
N ILE A 21 14.02 -11.13 22.16
CA ILE A 21 13.22 -12.32 21.87
C ILE A 21 11.90 -11.93 21.20
N LEU A 22 11.22 -10.94 21.74
CA LEU A 22 9.95 -10.48 21.19
C LEU A 22 10.13 -9.90 19.79
N ALA A 23 11.20 -9.12 19.59
CA ALA A 23 11.51 -8.55 18.29
C ALA A 23 11.79 -9.62 17.24
N ALA A 24 12.47 -10.69 17.62
CA ALA A 24 12.80 -11.79 16.71
C ALA A 24 11.55 -12.49 16.17
N ILE A 25 10.47 -12.50 16.94
CA ILE A 25 9.20 -13.09 16.51
C ILE A 25 8.43 -12.11 15.61
N VAL A 26 8.42 -10.82 15.97
CA VAL A 26 7.59 -9.81 15.30
C VAL A 26 8.11 -9.42 13.93
N ILE A 27 9.43 -9.29 13.77
CA ILE A 27 10.03 -8.82 12.52
C ILE A 27 9.63 -9.65 11.30
N PRO A 28 9.71 -10.99 11.30
CA PRO A 28 9.27 -11.79 10.16
C PRO A 28 7.80 -11.61 9.82
N ARG A 29 6.95 -11.48 10.84
CA ARG A 29 5.51 -11.28 10.64
C ARG A 29 5.21 -9.92 10.00
N ILE A 30 5.94 -8.89 10.41
CA ILE A 30 5.76 -7.55 9.85
C ILE A 30 6.11 -7.56 8.36
N THR A 31 7.17 -8.23 7.96
CA THR A 31 7.57 -8.31 6.55
C THR A 31 6.50 -8.98 5.69
N TYR A 32 5.95 -10.09 6.15
CA TYR A 32 4.87 -10.78 5.44
C TYR A 32 3.63 -9.89 5.34
N SER A 33 3.25 -9.27 6.42
CA SER A 33 2.09 -8.39 6.49
C SER A 33 2.25 -7.18 5.56
N LYS A 34 3.46 -6.65 5.45
CA LYS A 34 3.74 -5.53 4.55
C LYS A 34 3.50 -5.92 3.09
N THR A 35 3.97 -7.10 2.67
CA THR A 35 3.76 -7.59 1.32
C THR A 35 2.28 -7.76 1.00
N GLU A 36 1.51 -8.32 1.93
CA GLU A 36 0.07 -8.46 1.75
C GLU A 36 -0.64 -7.11 1.68
N ALA A 37 -0.19 -6.14 2.48
CA ALA A 37 -0.73 -4.79 2.44
C ALA A 37 -0.44 -4.12 1.09
N GLU A 38 0.75 -4.31 0.54
CA GLU A 38 1.11 -3.78 -0.78
C GLU A 38 0.27 -4.39 -1.90
N LYS A 39 0.00 -5.69 -1.83
CA LYS A 39 -0.90 -6.36 -2.79
C LYS A 39 -2.31 -5.80 -2.70
N SER A 40 -2.82 -5.60 -1.50
CA SER A 40 -4.13 -5.02 -1.27
C SER A 40 -4.22 -3.59 -1.78
N ALA A 41 -3.17 -2.81 -1.56
CA ALA A 41 -3.09 -1.43 -2.06
C ALA A 41 -3.10 -1.40 -3.59
N CYS A 42 -2.38 -2.31 -4.24
CA CYS A 42 -2.38 -2.42 -5.69
C CYS A 42 -3.79 -2.73 -6.22
N LYS A 43 -4.49 -3.69 -5.60
CA LYS A 43 -5.87 -4.02 -5.97
C LYS A 43 -6.80 -2.82 -5.77
N ALA A 44 -6.65 -2.11 -4.66
CA ALA A 44 -7.46 -0.93 -4.37
C ALA A 44 -7.23 0.17 -5.40
N ASN A 45 -5.98 0.38 -5.80
CA ASN A 45 -5.66 1.36 -6.84
C ASN A 45 -6.31 1.01 -8.17
N VAL A 46 -6.26 -0.26 -8.57
CA VAL A 46 -6.90 -0.73 -9.80
C VAL A 46 -8.40 -0.50 -9.72
N ALA A 47 -9.03 -0.87 -8.61
CA ALA A 47 -10.47 -0.68 -8.42
C ALA A 47 -10.86 0.80 -8.45
N ALA A 48 -10.06 1.66 -7.82
CA ALA A 48 -10.32 3.10 -7.80
C ALA A 48 -10.22 3.69 -9.21
N MET A 49 -9.20 3.31 -9.96
CA MET A 49 -9.05 3.79 -11.33
C MET A 49 -10.19 3.31 -12.23
N ASN A 50 -10.60 2.07 -12.09
CA ASN A 50 -11.73 1.53 -12.87
C ASN A 50 -13.03 2.25 -12.54
N SER A 51 -13.24 2.60 -11.27
CA SER A 51 -14.40 3.39 -10.85
C SER A 51 -14.41 4.77 -11.50
N GLN A 52 -13.25 5.42 -11.57
CA GLN A 52 -13.14 6.74 -12.20
C GLN A 52 -13.32 6.66 -13.72
N ILE A 53 -12.88 5.57 -14.35
CA ILE A 53 -13.10 5.33 -15.76
C ILE A 53 -14.61 5.22 -16.05
N GLU A 54 -15.34 4.48 -15.22
CA GLU A 54 -16.79 4.38 -15.34
C GLU A 54 -17.46 5.74 -15.17
N LEU A 55 -17.04 6.51 -14.18
CA LEU A 55 -17.59 7.84 -13.94
C LEU A 55 -17.32 8.76 -15.13
N TYR A 56 -16.12 8.73 -15.67
CA TYR A 56 -15.76 9.49 -16.85
C TYR A 56 -16.70 9.15 -18.03
N HIS A 57 -16.94 7.87 -18.25
CA HIS A 57 -17.83 7.41 -19.32
C HIS A 57 -19.27 7.88 -19.08
N MET A 58 -19.73 7.81 -17.85
CA MET A 58 -21.09 8.24 -17.50
C MET A 58 -21.31 9.73 -17.70
N GLN A 59 -20.31 10.55 -17.42
CA GLN A 59 -20.43 11.99 -17.51
C GLN A 59 -20.16 12.55 -18.91
N THR A 60 -19.23 11.96 -19.65
CA THR A 60 -18.84 12.45 -20.97
C THR A 60 -19.46 11.66 -22.12
N GLY A 61 -19.94 10.45 -21.86
CA GLY A 61 -20.43 9.54 -22.89
C GLY A 61 -19.34 8.82 -23.65
N ASN A 62 -18.06 9.11 -23.36
CA ASN A 62 -16.91 8.52 -24.04
C ASN A 62 -15.98 7.87 -23.03
N TRP A 63 -15.22 6.87 -23.49
CA TRP A 63 -14.19 6.26 -22.66
C TRP A 63 -12.91 7.08 -22.75
N PRO A 64 -12.12 7.18 -21.65
CA PRO A 64 -10.86 7.89 -21.73
C PRO A 64 -9.89 7.15 -22.65
N ALA A 65 -9.10 7.90 -23.41
CA ALA A 65 -8.13 7.33 -24.33
C ALA A 65 -6.93 6.74 -23.58
N ALA A 66 -6.59 7.33 -22.43
CA ALA A 66 -5.48 6.90 -21.57
C ALA A 66 -5.81 7.25 -20.13
N LEU A 67 -5.08 6.64 -19.18
CA LEU A 67 -5.25 6.92 -17.77
C LEU A 67 -4.97 8.40 -17.43
N GLY A 68 -4.07 9.03 -18.17
CA GLY A 68 -3.75 10.44 -17.96
C GLY A 68 -4.94 11.38 -18.17
N ASP A 69 -5.93 10.97 -18.95
CA ASP A 69 -7.15 11.77 -19.16
C ASP A 69 -7.93 11.96 -17.86
N LEU A 70 -7.86 11.00 -16.95
CA LEU A 70 -8.53 11.11 -15.65
C LEU A 70 -7.91 12.23 -14.80
N VAL A 71 -6.63 12.43 -14.92
CA VAL A 71 -5.92 13.52 -14.22
C VAL A 71 -6.21 14.85 -14.91
N THR A 72 -6.14 14.88 -16.23
CA THR A 72 -6.38 16.09 -17.01
C THR A 72 -7.79 16.66 -16.79
N ASP A 73 -8.78 15.77 -16.68
CA ASP A 73 -10.18 16.17 -16.53
C ASP A 73 -10.64 16.19 -15.06
N ASP A 74 -9.70 16.20 -14.13
CA ASP A 74 -9.94 16.34 -12.69
C ASP A 74 -10.77 15.24 -12.04
N TYR A 75 -10.78 14.04 -12.59
CA TYR A 75 -11.45 12.90 -11.94
C TYR A 75 -10.60 12.33 -10.82
N ILE A 76 -9.28 12.42 -10.95
CA ILE A 76 -8.34 12.08 -9.89
C ILE A 76 -7.22 13.12 -9.87
N ASP A 77 -6.62 13.34 -8.70
CA ASP A 77 -5.56 14.34 -8.55
C ASP A 77 -4.28 13.91 -9.24
N GLU A 78 -3.91 12.65 -9.06
CA GLU A 78 -2.74 12.06 -9.74
C GLU A 78 -2.96 10.56 -9.88
N LEU A 79 -2.27 9.96 -10.82
CA LEU A 79 -2.36 8.51 -11.01
C LEU A 79 -1.68 7.80 -9.85
N PRO A 80 -2.35 6.82 -9.22
CA PRO A 80 -1.74 6.04 -8.16
C PRO A 80 -0.58 5.22 -8.71
N THR A 81 0.39 4.94 -7.85
CA THR A 81 1.55 4.13 -8.23
C THR A 81 1.46 2.77 -7.53
N CYS A 82 1.85 1.72 -8.25
CA CYS A 82 1.91 0.39 -7.67
C CYS A 82 3.04 0.35 -6.62
N PRO A 83 2.79 -0.15 -5.40
CA PRO A 83 3.82 -0.28 -4.38
C PRO A 83 5.01 -1.13 -4.81
N PHE A 84 4.81 -2.01 -5.80
CA PHE A 84 5.89 -2.85 -6.35
C PHE A 84 6.63 -2.18 -7.50
N GLY A 85 6.25 -0.95 -7.85
CA GLY A 85 6.91 -0.20 -8.91
C GLY A 85 6.50 -0.57 -10.32
N THR A 86 5.48 -1.43 -10.48
CA THR A 86 4.98 -1.86 -11.78
C THR A 86 3.97 -0.83 -12.30
N ALA A 87 4.08 -0.44 -13.56
CA ALA A 87 3.13 0.48 -14.16
C ALA A 87 1.76 -0.20 -14.36
N TYR A 88 0.70 0.59 -14.26
CA TYR A 88 -0.64 0.11 -14.55
C TYR A 88 -0.91 0.17 -16.05
N ASP A 89 -1.51 -0.90 -16.58
CA ASP A 89 -1.84 -0.98 -17.99
C ASP A 89 -3.33 -0.73 -18.21
N TYR A 90 -3.62 0.27 -19.04
CA TYR A 90 -5.00 0.56 -19.45
C TYR A 90 -5.28 -0.14 -20.76
N GLY A 91 -6.30 -1.02 -20.76
CA GLY A 91 -6.71 -1.71 -21.97
C GLY A 91 -7.68 -0.87 -22.79
N ALA A 92 -7.24 -0.42 -23.96
CA ALA A 92 -8.10 0.38 -24.83
C ALA A 92 -9.32 -0.39 -25.32
N ALA A 93 -9.22 -1.70 -25.44
CA ALA A 93 -10.32 -2.55 -25.88
C ALA A 93 -11.32 -2.86 -24.76
N THR A 94 -10.82 -3.03 -23.53
CA THR A 94 -11.63 -3.38 -22.37
C THR A 94 -12.08 -2.15 -21.59
N HIS A 95 -11.42 -1.03 -21.80
CA HIS A 95 -11.63 0.23 -21.06
C HIS A 95 -11.45 0.07 -19.56
N ARG A 96 -10.50 -0.77 -19.17
CA ARG A 96 -10.21 -1.05 -17.77
C ARG A 96 -8.71 -1.21 -17.54
N VAL A 97 -8.31 -0.95 -16.31
CA VAL A 97 -6.95 -1.21 -15.88
C VAL A 97 -6.82 -2.71 -15.59
N ALA A 98 -5.78 -3.32 -16.13
CA ALA A 98 -5.53 -4.74 -15.92
C ALA A 98 -5.09 -5.00 -14.47
N LYS A 99 -5.52 -6.13 -13.94
CA LYS A 99 -5.11 -6.54 -12.59
C LYS A 99 -3.64 -6.93 -12.59
N HIS A 100 -2.97 -6.51 -11.52
CA HIS A 100 -1.60 -6.93 -11.29
C HIS A 100 -1.59 -8.26 -10.53
N THR A 101 -0.65 -9.12 -10.90
CA THR A 101 -0.40 -10.38 -10.19
C THR A 101 0.95 -10.26 -9.49
N HIS A 102 0.96 -10.36 -8.20
CA HIS A 102 2.20 -10.26 -7.42
C HIS A 102 2.41 -11.45 -6.50
#